data_6a72e9db9faff26f1b428893bc8d63aa
#
_entry.id   6a72e9db9faff26f1b428893bc8d63aa
#
_cell.length_a   1.000
_cell.length_b   1.000
_cell.length_c   1.000
_cell.angle_alpha   90.00
_cell.angle_beta   90.00
_cell.angle_gamma   90.00
#
_symmetry.space_group_name_H-M   'P 1'
#
loop_
_entity.id
_entity.type
_entity.pdbx_description
1 polymer ?
#
loop_
_entity_poly.entity_id
_entity_poly.type
_entity_poly.pdbx_seq_one_letter_code
_entity_poly.pdbx_strand_id
1 'polypeptide(L)'
;ERLKMTIKNFTFFSPNGTEFPVGSNNDGKLYMMLTGMDYGTIRRKDWTRPINTALNVQYTNTSIVAGGRYFELINETVALKGNAVNYIHANIDLTQTTSPVSLSAETVNNSNRTDINNSSGVLKVLIDIRTTSGIGVIKAEKPKQVTSLDEVTLSGNARIGGTLTRK
;
A
#
# COMPACT_ATOMS: atom_id res chain seq x y z
N GLU A 1 -43.91 -14.64 -2.20
CA GLU A 1 -42.82 -14.83 -1.24
C GLU A 1 -41.52 -14.32 -1.78
N ARG A 2 -40.80 -13.48 -1.00
CA ARG A 2 -39.56 -12.86 -1.43
C ARG A 2 -38.38 -13.77 -1.10
N LEU A 3 -37.66 -14.21 -2.12
CA LEU A 3 -36.44 -15.00 -1.92
C LEU A 3 -35.39 -14.15 -1.23
N LYS A 4 -34.77 -14.69 -0.19
CA LYS A 4 -33.71 -14.06 0.54
C LYS A 4 -32.36 -14.38 -0.16
N MET A 5 -31.65 -13.33 -0.60
CA MET A 5 -30.32 -13.51 -1.15
C MET A 5 -29.32 -13.77 -0.04
N THR A 6 -28.57 -14.87 -0.15
CA THR A 6 -27.52 -15.25 0.79
C THR A 6 -26.12 -14.89 0.32
N ILE A 7 -25.92 -14.74 -1.00
CA ILE A 7 -24.66 -14.27 -1.59
C ILE A 7 -24.58 -12.76 -1.41
N LYS A 8 -23.45 -12.29 -0.89
CA LYS A 8 -23.24 -10.88 -0.50
C LYS A 8 -21.90 -10.34 -0.99
N ASN A 9 -21.75 -9.03 -0.89
CA ASN A 9 -20.50 -8.32 -1.11
C ASN A 9 -19.89 -8.63 -2.48
N PHE A 10 -20.70 -8.51 -3.52
CA PHE A 10 -20.26 -8.69 -4.89
C PHE A 10 -19.95 -7.34 -5.54
N THR A 11 -19.03 -7.38 -6.51
CA THR A 11 -18.65 -6.23 -7.33
C THR A 11 -18.98 -6.53 -8.79
N PHE A 12 -20.15 -6.10 -9.23
CA PHE A 12 -20.60 -6.24 -10.61
C PHE A 12 -21.12 -4.93 -11.13
N PHE A 13 -20.85 -4.64 -12.40
CA PHE A 13 -21.52 -3.56 -13.10
C PHE A 13 -22.95 -3.98 -13.45
N SER A 14 -23.84 -3.02 -13.42
CA SER A 14 -25.24 -3.27 -13.69
C SER A 14 -25.47 -3.61 -15.15
N PRO A 15 -25.92 -4.82 -15.47
CA PRO A 15 -26.43 -5.10 -16.79
C PRO A 15 -27.85 -4.54 -16.94
N ASN A 16 -28.19 -4.08 -18.14
CA ASN A 16 -29.56 -3.68 -18.50
C ASN A 16 -30.22 -2.64 -17.54
N GLY A 17 -29.42 -1.71 -17.04
CA GLY A 17 -29.92 -0.62 -16.21
C GLY A 17 -30.24 -0.98 -14.76
N THR A 18 -30.00 -2.20 -14.32
CA THR A 18 -30.12 -2.59 -12.91
C THR A 18 -28.90 -2.14 -12.13
N GLU A 19 -29.06 -1.41 -11.06
CA GLU A 19 -27.94 -0.91 -10.28
C GLU A 19 -27.54 -1.87 -9.16
N PHE A 20 -26.24 -2.19 -9.11
CA PHE A 20 -25.61 -2.86 -7.97
C PHE A 20 -24.68 -1.87 -7.27
N PRO A 21 -24.74 -1.74 -5.94
CA PRO A 21 -23.82 -0.87 -5.24
C PRO A 21 -22.38 -1.38 -5.35
N VAL A 22 -21.46 -0.50 -5.71
CA VAL A 22 -20.02 -0.78 -5.74
C VAL A 22 -19.41 -0.13 -4.51
N GLY A 23 -18.95 -0.94 -3.56
CA GLY A 23 -18.31 -0.47 -2.35
C GLY A 23 -16.80 -0.52 -2.45
N SER A 24 -16.12 0.51 -1.92
CA SER A 24 -14.65 0.55 -1.93
C SER A 24 -14.01 -0.60 -1.15
N ASN A 25 -14.68 -1.12 -0.12
CA ASN A 25 -14.20 -2.31 0.60
C ASN A 25 -14.25 -3.56 -0.26
N ASN A 26 -15.27 -3.71 -1.10
CA ASN A 26 -15.35 -4.83 -2.04
C ASN A 26 -14.26 -4.73 -3.10
N ASP A 27 -13.99 -3.55 -3.63
CA ASP A 27 -12.91 -3.33 -4.56
C ASP A 27 -11.55 -3.62 -3.90
N GLY A 28 -11.36 -3.17 -2.67
CA GLY A 28 -10.17 -3.47 -1.89
C GLY A 28 -9.94 -4.97 -1.70
N LYS A 29 -11.00 -5.73 -1.40
CA LYS A 29 -10.92 -7.20 -1.30
C LYS A 29 -10.54 -7.84 -2.63
N LEU A 30 -11.14 -7.38 -3.73
CA LEU A 30 -10.82 -7.87 -5.07
C LEU A 30 -9.34 -7.66 -5.38
N TYR A 31 -8.82 -6.44 -5.17
CA TYR A 31 -7.42 -6.14 -5.44
C TYR A 31 -6.47 -6.93 -4.53
N MET A 32 -6.82 -7.15 -3.27
CA MET A 32 -6.03 -7.98 -2.37
C MET A 32 -5.95 -9.43 -2.86
N MET A 33 -7.05 -10.00 -3.33
CA MET A 33 -7.06 -11.35 -3.89
C MET A 33 -6.21 -11.47 -5.15
N LEU A 34 -6.17 -10.41 -5.98
CA LEU A 34 -5.34 -10.38 -7.19
C LEU A 34 -3.85 -10.20 -6.90
N THR A 35 -3.48 -9.73 -5.71
CA THR A 35 -2.10 -9.40 -5.34
C THR A 35 -1.51 -10.27 -4.24
N GLY A 36 -2.21 -11.31 -3.81
CA GLY A 36 -1.68 -12.33 -2.90
C GLY A 36 -2.05 -12.18 -1.43
N MET A 37 -3.01 -11.33 -1.08
CA MET A 37 -3.64 -11.23 0.25
C MET A 37 -2.76 -10.74 1.40
N ASP A 38 -1.54 -10.30 1.17
CA ASP A 38 -0.66 -9.81 2.24
C ASP A 38 -0.80 -8.29 2.45
N TYR A 39 -1.48 -7.89 3.52
CA TYR A 39 -1.65 -6.48 3.89
C TYR A 39 -0.36 -5.79 4.32
N GLY A 40 0.71 -6.53 4.58
CA GLY A 40 2.02 -5.97 4.90
C GLY A 40 2.83 -5.54 3.68
N THR A 41 2.38 -5.86 2.47
CA THR A 41 3.08 -5.52 1.24
C THR A 41 2.47 -4.30 0.55
N ILE A 42 3.33 -3.59 -0.17
CA ILE A 42 2.93 -2.42 -0.94
C ILE A 42 3.45 -2.52 -2.38
N ARG A 43 2.83 -1.76 -3.27
CA ARG A 43 3.39 -1.40 -4.56
C ARG A 43 3.70 0.09 -4.52
N ARG A 44 4.93 0.46 -4.88
CA ARG A 44 5.36 1.85 -4.89
C ARG A 44 6.03 2.19 -6.22
N LYS A 45 5.61 3.29 -6.82
CA LYS A 45 6.22 3.85 -8.01
C LYS A 45 6.54 5.33 -7.78
N ASP A 46 7.82 5.68 -7.85
CA ASP A 46 8.24 7.08 -7.90
C ASP A 46 8.24 7.52 -9.37
N TRP A 47 7.30 8.37 -9.74
CA TRP A 47 7.28 8.99 -11.06
C TRP A 47 8.33 10.08 -11.14
N THR A 48 8.57 10.75 -10.01
CA THR A 48 9.66 11.69 -9.83
C THR A 48 10.43 11.28 -8.58
N ARG A 49 11.75 11.34 -8.66
CA ARG A 49 12.60 10.97 -7.52
C ARG A 49 12.30 11.85 -6.31
N PRO A 50 12.09 11.28 -5.12
CA PRO A 50 11.93 12.05 -3.89
C PRO A 50 13.15 12.92 -3.61
N ILE A 51 12.90 14.09 -3.02
CA ILE A 51 13.92 15.10 -2.75
C ILE A 51 14.23 15.12 -1.26
N ASN A 52 15.52 15.06 -0.93
CA ASN A 52 15.99 15.23 0.44
C ASN A 52 16.41 16.68 0.65
N THR A 53 15.90 17.33 1.69
CA THR A 53 16.31 18.69 2.08
C THR A 53 16.54 18.68 3.58
N ALA A 54 17.81 18.79 4.01
CA ALA A 54 18.21 18.66 5.40
C ALA A 54 17.58 17.38 6.03
N LEU A 55 16.87 17.50 7.14
CA LEU A 55 16.20 16.38 7.81
C LEU A 55 14.73 16.26 7.35
N ASN A 56 14.50 16.34 6.04
CA ASN A 56 13.19 16.16 5.44
C ASN A 56 13.31 15.32 4.17
N VAL A 57 12.26 14.57 3.86
CA VAL A 57 12.06 13.97 2.55
C VAL A 57 10.75 14.47 1.96
N GLN A 58 10.78 14.87 0.69
CA GLN A 58 9.60 15.28 -0.06
C GLN A 58 9.30 14.26 -1.15
N TYR A 59 8.11 13.70 -1.13
CA TYR A 59 7.59 12.85 -2.21
C TYR A 59 6.85 13.74 -3.20
N THR A 60 7.52 14.07 -4.30
CA THR A 60 6.99 14.98 -5.32
C THR A 60 5.85 14.33 -6.10
N ASN A 61 6.06 13.09 -6.53
CA ASN A 61 5.03 12.31 -7.23
C ASN A 61 5.31 10.81 -7.07
N THR A 62 4.66 10.21 -6.08
CA THR A 62 4.80 8.79 -5.75
C THR A 62 3.42 8.16 -5.65
N SER A 63 3.20 7.07 -6.39
CA SER A 63 1.97 6.28 -6.31
C SER A 63 2.19 5.04 -5.46
N ILE A 64 1.19 4.72 -4.63
CA ILE A 64 1.24 3.57 -3.72
C ILE A 64 -0.05 2.80 -3.80
N VAL A 65 0.07 1.46 -3.76
CA VAL A 65 -1.05 0.54 -3.52
C VAL A 65 -0.74 -0.22 -2.24
N ALA A 66 -1.67 -0.16 -1.31
CA ALA A 66 -1.58 -0.88 -0.03
C ALA A 66 -2.98 -1.24 0.47
N GLY A 67 -3.16 -2.46 0.96
CA GLY A 67 -4.48 -2.91 1.45
C GLY A 67 -5.58 -2.87 0.41
N GLY A 68 -5.26 -3.01 -0.87
CA GLY A 68 -6.20 -2.87 -1.98
C GLY A 68 -6.60 -1.43 -2.28
N ARG A 69 -5.89 -0.45 -1.73
CA ARG A 69 -6.19 0.98 -1.89
C ARG A 69 -5.07 1.67 -2.65
N TYR A 70 -5.44 2.53 -3.57
CA TYR A 70 -4.52 3.36 -4.34
C TYR A 70 -4.52 4.78 -3.81
N PHE A 71 -3.33 5.36 -3.65
CA PHE A 71 -3.18 6.77 -3.32
C PHE A 71 -1.89 7.34 -3.88
N GLU A 72 -1.84 8.65 -4.00
CA GLU A 72 -0.70 9.38 -4.52
C GLU A 72 -0.16 10.34 -3.46
N LEU A 73 1.17 10.40 -3.39
CA LEU A 73 1.88 11.42 -2.62
C LEU A 73 2.31 12.50 -3.60
N ILE A 74 1.73 13.68 -3.48
CA ILE A 74 2.03 14.83 -4.33
C ILE A 74 2.54 15.96 -3.45
N ASN A 75 3.83 16.24 -3.56
CA ASN A 75 4.52 17.27 -2.75
C ASN A 75 4.34 17.06 -1.23
N GLU A 76 4.28 15.82 -0.81
CA GLU A 76 4.19 15.45 0.61
C GLU A 76 5.57 15.46 1.25
N THR A 77 5.74 16.26 2.29
CA THR A 77 6.99 16.38 3.05
C THR A 77 6.87 15.70 4.41
N VAL A 78 7.87 14.91 4.76
CA VAL A 78 7.96 14.24 6.06
C VAL A 78 9.24 14.68 6.75
N ALA A 79 9.10 15.14 7.99
CA ALA A 79 10.25 15.49 8.84
C ALA A 79 10.89 14.20 9.40
N LEU A 80 12.21 14.18 9.41
CA LEU A 80 13.01 13.03 9.86
C LEU A 80 13.76 13.39 11.16
N LYS A 81 13.99 12.36 11.99
CA LYS A 81 14.87 12.49 13.13
C LYS A 81 16.34 12.37 12.69
N GLY A 82 17.20 13.24 13.19
CA GLY A 82 18.63 13.18 12.93
C GLY A 82 19.31 12.02 13.66
N ASN A 83 20.43 11.55 13.12
CA ASN A 83 21.24 10.44 13.66
C ASN A 83 20.41 9.19 13.96
N ALA A 84 19.52 8.81 13.03
CA ALA A 84 18.58 7.72 13.24
C ALA A 84 18.25 7.00 11.93
N VAL A 85 17.74 5.77 12.07
CA VAL A 85 17.02 5.10 11.00
C VAL A 85 15.55 5.50 11.12
N ASN A 86 15.01 6.12 10.09
CA ASN A 86 13.63 6.58 10.05
C ASN A 86 12.80 5.62 9.19
N TYR A 87 11.80 5.02 9.81
CA TYR A 87 10.83 4.16 9.12
C TYR A 87 9.61 5.00 8.80
N ILE A 88 9.38 5.25 7.51
CA ILE A 88 8.28 6.10 7.07
C ILE A 88 7.09 5.21 6.74
N HIS A 89 5.98 5.48 7.42
CA HIS A 89 4.76 4.71 7.30
C HIS A 89 3.66 5.54 6.64
N ALA A 90 2.86 4.88 5.82
CA ALA A 90 1.53 5.37 5.48
C ALA A 90 0.52 4.74 6.45
N ASN A 91 -0.27 5.59 7.08
CA ASN A 91 -1.32 5.19 8.01
C ASN A 91 -2.66 5.34 7.30
N ILE A 92 -3.35 4.23 7.08
CA ILE A 92 -4.61 4.21 6.34
C ILE A 92 -5.73 3.96 7.34
N ASP A 93 -6.54 5.00 7.57
CA ASP A 93 -7.68 4.98 8.48
C ASP A 93 -8.94 5.37 7.71
N LEU A 94 -9.74 4.39 7.34
CA LEU A 94 -10.93 4.60 6.52
C LEU A 94 -12.08 5.28 7.28
N THR A 95 -11.94 5.48 8.61
CA THR A 95 -12.90 6.28 9.38
C THR A 95 -12.68 7.78 9.20
N GLN A 96 -11.50 8.17 8.71
CA GLN A 96 -11.17 9.56 8.41
C GLN A 96 -11.62 9.89 6.99
N THR A 97 -12.82 10.41 6.85
CA THR A 97 -13.47 10.61 5.54
C THR A 97 -12.81 11.70 4.68
N THR A 98 -12.19 12.69 5.30
CA THR A 98 -11.55 13.80 4.60
C THR A 98 -10.10 13.50 4.23
N SER A 99 -9.37 12.81 5.11
CA SER A 99 -7.95 12.51 4.94
C SER A 99 -7.64 11.11 5.49
N PRO A 100 -7.99 10.05 4.73
CA PRO A 100 -7.85 8.68 5.22
C PRO A 100 -6.40 8.20 5.28
N VAL A 101 -5.47 8.87 4.61
CA VAL A 101 -4.05 8.51 4.61
C VAL A 101 -3.21 9.63 5.20
N SER A 102 -2.33 9.28 6.12
CA SER A 102 -1.32 10.18 6.66
C SER A 102 0.05 9.51 6.68
N LEU A 103 1.12 10.32 6.69
CA LEU A 103 2.49 9.81 6.77
C LEU A 103 3.07 10.08 8.16
N SER A 104 3.89 9.15 8.64
CA SER A 104 4.66 9.33 9.86
C SER A 104 6.06 8.73 9.71
N ALA A 105 7.07 9.41 10.26
CA ALA A 105 8.43 8.89 10.37
C ALA A 105 8.67 8.46 11.82
N GLU A 106 9.06 7.20 12.01
CA GLU A 106 9.25 6.60 13.34
C GLU A 106 10.62 5.92 13.39
N THR A 107 11.18 5.80 14.58
CA THR A 107 12.52 5.19 14.76
C THR A 107 12.47 3.66 14.84
N VAL A 108 11.29 3.08 14.82
CA VAL A 108 11.04 1.64 14.73
C VAL A 108 10.04 1.35 13.63
N ASN A 109 10.14 0.15 13.04
CA ASN A 109 9.16 -0.30 12.08
C ASN A 109 7.91 -0.80 12.82
N ASN A 110 6.86 0.02 12.82
CA ASN A 110 5.57 -0.25 13.44
C ASN A 110 4.51 -0.71 12.44
N SER A 111 4.92 -1.21 11.28
CA SER A 111 3.97 -1.72 10.29
C SER A 111 3.15 -2.89 10.83
N ASN A 112 1.92 -2.99 10.37
CA ASN A 112 0.99 -4.05 10.74
C ASN A 112 0.34 -4.64 9.48
N ARG A 113 -0.60 -5.57 9.68
CA ARG A 113 -1.36 -6.23 8.62
C ARG A 113 -2.86 -6.15 8.87
N THR A 114 -3.32 -5.03 9.41
CA THR A 114 -4.75 -4.82 9.70
C THR A 114 -5.58 -4.92 8.43
N ASP A 115 -6.57 -5.80 8.44
CA ASP A 115 -7.47 -5.98 7.30
C ASP A 115 -8.56 -4.91 7.32
N ILE A 116 -8.26 -3.76 6.75
CA ILE A 116 -9.16 -2.60 6.69
C ILE A 116 -10.38 -2.80 5.78
N ASN A 117 -10.40 -3.85 4.97
CA ASN A 117 -11.52 -4.16 4.08
C ASN A 117 -12.60 -5.00 4.75
N ASN A 118 -12.27 -5.71 5.83
CA ASN A 118 -13.21 -6.57 6.57
C ASN A 118 -13.42 -6.13 8.02
N SER A 119 -12.51 -5.30 8.56
CA SER A 119 -12.56 -4.87 9.95
C SER A 119 -12.24 -3.39 10.07
N SER A 120 -12.59 -2.78 11.20
CA SER A 120 -12.15 -1.44 11.56
C SER A 120 -10.71 -1.46 12.06
N GLY A 121 -10.05 -0.32 12.00
CA GLY A 121 -8.68 -0.14 12.47
C GLY A 121 -7.83 0.64 11.48
N VAL A 122 -6.57 0.79 11.81
CA VAL A 122 -5.60 1.51 10.99
C VAL A 122 -4.60 0.53 10.41
N LEU A 123 -4.49 0.51 9.10
CA LEU A 123 -3.41 -0.21 8.43
C LEU A 123 -2.19 0.70 8.36
N LYS A 124 -1.11 0.28 8.97
CA LYS A 124 0.17 0.98 8.94
C LYS A 124 1.13 0.20 8.06
N VAL A 125 1.54 0.78 6.94
CA VAL A 125 2.44 0.15 5.98
C VAL A 125 3.75 0.91 5.86
N LEU A 126 4.85 0.19 5.80
CA LEU A 126 6.17 0.78 5.61
C LEU A 126 6.33 1.15 4.13
N ILE A 127 6.56 2.42 3.85
CA ILE A 127 6.72 2.92 2.47
C ILE A 127 8.16 3.30 2.13
N ASP A 128 8.99 3.61 3.13
CA ASP A 128 10.36 4.05 2.92
C ASP A 128 11.20 3.90 4.18
N ILE A 129 12.52 3.84 4.01
CA ILE A 129 13.48 3.83 5.13
C ILE A 129 14.55 4.85 4.80
N ARG A 130 14.74 5.83 5.68
CA ARG A 130 15.75 6.89 5.52
C ARG A 130 16.66 6.93 6.73
N THR A 131 17.95 6.67 6.50
CA THR A 131 18.98 6.82 7.54
C THR A 131 19.56 8.22 7.46
N THR A 132 19.66 8.89 8.61
CA THR A 132 20.11 10.27 8.70
C THR A 132 21.40 10.39 9.52
N SER A 133 22.19 11.40 9.16
CA SER A 133 23.18 12.04 10.04
C SER A 133 22.50 13.16 10.85
N GLY A 134 23.29 13.95 11.57
CA GLY A 134 22.75 15.13 12.28
C GLY A 134 22.21 16.23 11.37
N ILE A 135 22.54 16.20 10.07
CA ILE A 135 22.22 17.27 9.13
C ILE A 135 21.47 16.85 7.87
N GLY A 136 21.35 15.55 7.59
CA GLY A 136 20.67 15.12 6.37
C GLY A 136 20.58 13.62 6.19
N VAL A 137 20.00 13.23 5.07
CA VAL A 137 19.82 11.81 4.69
C VAL A 137 21.13 11.28 4.10
N ILE A 138 21.61 10.17 4.65
CA ILE A 138 22.83 9.48 4.18
C ILE A 138 22.52 8.17 3.45
N LYS A 139 21.33 7.59 3.65
CA LYS A 139 20.91 6.36 2.98
C LYS A 139 19.40 6.33 2.82
N ALA A 140 18.93 5.86 1.67
CA ALA A 140 17.51 5.68 1.37
C ALA A 140 17.28 4.25 0.87
N GLU A 141 16.31 3.55 1.44
CA GLU A 141 15.96 2.19 1.08
C GLU A 141 14.46 2.06 0.90
N LYS A 142 14.03 1.50 -0.22
CA LYS A 142 12.63 1.14 -0.43
C LYS A 142 12.34 -0.21 0.20
N PRO A 143 11.16 -0.39 0.82
CA PRO A 143 10.73 -1.70 1.24
C PRO A 143 10.62 -2.66 0.06
N LYS A 144 10.83 -3.93 0.33
CA LYS A 144 10.70 -4.98 -0.66
C LYS A 144 9.24 -5.10 -1.10
N GLN A 145 9.00 -5.07 -2.41
CA GLN A 145 7.69 -5.34 -2.99
C GLN A 145 7.57 -6.84 -3.26
N VAL A 146 6.59 -7.47 -2.65
CA VAL A 146 6.37 -8.92 -2.76
C VAL A 146 4.98 -9.17 -3.30
N THR A 147 4.85 -10.12 -4.23
CA THR A 147 3.58 -10.68 -4.66
C THR A 147 3.63 -12.18 -4.41
N SER A 148 2.67 -12.69 -3.64
CA SER A 148 2.52 -14.11 -3.38
C SER A 148 1.32 -14.65 -4.16
N LEU A 149 1.53 -15.71 -4.94
CA LEU A 149 0.49 -16.38 -5.71
C LEU A 149 0.56 -17.88 -5.41
N ASP A 150 -0.60 -18.51 -5.28
CA ASP A 150 -0.67 -19.94 -5.01
C ASP A 150 -0.21 -20.76 -6.23
N GLU A 151 -0.59 -20.32 -7.41
CA GLU A 151 -0.22 -20.97 -8.66
C GLU A 151 -0.10 -19.94 -9.79
N VAL A 152 0.90 -20.13 -10.64
CA VAL A 152 1.11 -19.32 -11.85
C VAL A 152 1.29 -20.25 -13.04
N THR A 153 0.43 -20.09 -14.05
CA THR A 153 0.56 -20.75 -15.34
C THR A 153 0.97 -19.74 -16.41
N LEU A 154 2.07 -20.01 -17.10
CA LEU A 154 2.58 -19.15 -18.17
C LEU A 154 2.38 -19.83 -19.51
N SER A 155 1.75 -19.13 -20.46
CA SER A 155 1.50 -19.66 -21.81
C SER A 155 2.67 -19.47 -22.77
N GLY A 156 3.73 -18.80 -22.32
CA GLY A 156 4.92 -18.51 -23.14
C GLY A 156 6.19 -18.57 -22.29
N ASN A 157 7.20 -17.87 -22.76
CA ASN A 157 8.50 -17.85 -22.08
C ASN A 157 8.46 -17.01 -20.80
N ALA A 158 9.13 -17.46 -19.76
CA ALA A 158 9.36 -16.71 -18.54
C ALA A 158 10.76 -16.12 -18.53
N ARG A 159 10.91 -14.92 -17.98
CA ARG A 159 12.20 -14.28 -17.74
C ARG A 159 12.33 -13.98 -16.25
N ILE A 160 13.38 -14.52 -15.66
CA ILE A 160 13.68 -14.32 -14.25
C ILE A 160 14.84 -13.34 -14.14
N GLY A 161 14.62 -12.18 -13.54
CA GLY A 161 15.62 -11.13 -13.35
C GLY A 161 16.49 -11.31 -12.11
N GLY A 162 16.23 -12.34 -11.33
CA GLY A 162 16.94 -12.66 -10.10
C GLY A 162 17.11 -14.15 -9.92
N THR A 163 16.97 -14.64 -8.70
CA THR A 163 17.15 -16.05 -8.35
C THR A 163 15.81 -16.75 -8.24
N LEU A 164 15.66 -17.90 -8.88
CA LEU A 164 14.53 -18.81 -8.68
C LEU A 164 14.88 -19.76 -7.54
N THR A 165 14.08 -19.72 -6.48
CA THR A 165 14.27 -20.60 -5.32
C THR A 165 13.05 -21.49 -5.15
N ARG A 166 13.28 -22.79 -5.04
CA ARG A 166 12.25 -23.78 -4.72
C ARG A 166 12.23 -24.02 -3.22
N LYS A 167 11.04 -23.97 -2.63
CA LYS A 167 10.86 -24.41 -1.24
C LYS A 167 10.56 -25.90 -1.16
#